data_11181e71ad45861dbe540554f29ad0c4
#
_entry.id   11181e71ad45861dbe540554f29ad0c4
#
_cell.length_a   1.000
_cell.length_b   1.000
_cell.length_c   1.000
_cell.angle_alpha   90.00
_cell.angle_beta   90.00
_cell.angle_gamma   90.00
#
_symmetry.space_group_name_H-M   'P 1'
#
loop_
_entity.id
_entity.type
_entity.pdbx_description
1 polymer ?
#
loop_
_entity_poly.entity_id
_entity_poly.type
_entity_poly.pdbx_seq_one_letter_code
_entity_poly.pdbx_strand_id
1 'polypeptide(L)'
;MVHSKQSSETWRKCDESNDLQRARGDRDRILHVDLYGTAVILEEFGNVIAVGGFGIVIASQSGHRLGALTAAQDTALATTAADELLALPMLQPDQVTDSLHAYQLAKRGNSLRVKAEAVRWGKRGARVNTISPGIVMTPLARDELSGPRAAGYLRMS
;
A
#
# COMPACT_ATOMS: atom_id res chain seq x y z
N MET A 1 -13.34 10.95 -48.33
CA MET A 1 -12.51 10.03 -47.52
C MET A 1 -11.89 10.73 -46.29
N VAL A 2 -12.70 11.41 -45.45
CA VAL A 2 -12.21 12.18 -44.27
C VAL A 2 -12.85 11.74 -42.96
N HIS A 3 -13.84 10.85 -42.97
CA HIS A 3 -14.62 10.45 -41.78
C HIS A 3 -14.03 9.33 -40.93
N SER A 4 -12.97 8.62 -41.39
CA SER A 4 -12.44 7.45 -40.65
C SER A 4 -11.33 7.74 -39.64
N LYS A 5 -10.62 8.88 -39.75
CA LYS A 5 -9.55 9.25 -38.83
C LYS A 5 -10.04 9.85 -37.50
N GLN A 6 -11.14 10.64 -37.60
CA GLN A 6 -11.68 11.35 -36.43
C GLN A 6 -12.36 10.41 -35.41
N SER A 7 -12.98 9.31 -35.90
CA SER A 7 -13.58 8.30 -35.04
C SER A 7 -12.52 7.52 -34.24
N SER A 8 -11.41 7.15 -34.86
CA SER A 8 -10.35 6.35 -34.21
C SER A 8 -9.57 7.13 -33.14
N GLU A 9 -9.48 8.45 -33.25
CA GLU A 9 -8.86 9.31 -32.22
C GLU A 9 -9.79 9.52 -31.02
N THR A 10 -11.10 9.61 -31.25
CA THR A 10 -12.10 9.76 -30.19
C THR A 10 -12.20 8.49 -29.35
N TRP A 11 -12.19 7.31 -29.97
CA TRP A 11 -12.19 6.03 -29.25
C TRP A 11 -10.91 5.81 -28.44
N ARG A 12 -9.74 6.15 -28.97
CA ARG A 12 -8.47 6.08 -28.21
C ARG A 12 -8.46 6.98 -26.99
N LYS A 13 -8.96 8.22 -27.10
CA LYS A 13 -9.06 9.15 -25.95
C LYS A 13 -10.05 8.67 -24.88
N CYS A 14 -11.13 7.99 -25.27
CA CYS A 14 -12.05 7.37 -24.32
C CYS A 14 -11.44 6.17 -23.59
N ASP A 15 -10.68 5.34 -24.28
CA ASP A 15 -9.96 4.22 -23.66
C ASP A 15 -8.88 4.70 -22.69
N GLU A 16 -8.04 5.65 -23.10
CA GLU A 16 -7.02 6.25 -22.24
C GLU A 16 -7.60 6.90 -20.98
N SER A 17 -8.75 7.59 -21.10
CA SER A 17 -9.42 8.20 -19.94
C SER A 17 -10.00 7.16 -18.99
N ASN A 18 -10.56 6.07 -19.50
CA ASN A 18 -11.07 4.94 -18.72
C ASN A 18 -9.95 4.19 -18.01
N ASP A 19 -8.83 3.97 -18.68
CA ASP A 19 -7.65 3.31 -18.10
C ASP A 19 -7.02 4.16 -16.99
N LEU A 20 -6.95 5.48 -17.18
CA LEU A 20 -6.49 6.41 -16.16
C LEU A 20 -7.42 6.47 -14.95
N GLN A 21 -8.74 6.44 -15.15
CA GLN A 21 -9.71 6.40 -14.06
C GLN A 21 -9.65 5.08 -13.30
N ARG A 22 -9.50 3.95 -14.00
CA ARG A 22 -9.33 2.62 -13.40
C ARG A 22 -8.04 2.55 -12.59
N ALA A 23 -6.92 3.02 -13.15
CA ALA A 23 -5.63 3.05 -12.47
C ALA A 23 -5.64 3.94 -11.21
N ARG A 24 -6.38 5.06 -11.22
CA ARG A 24 -6.59 5.90 -10.03
C ARG A 24 -7.42 5.16 -8.97
N GLY A 25 -8.54 4.55 -9.37
CA GLY A 25 -9.39 3.77 -8.46
C GLY A 25 -8.65 2.62 -7.79
N ASP A 26 -7.73 1.98 -8.49
CA ASP A 26 -6.91 0.91 -7.91
C ASP A 26 -5.90 1.44 -6.87
N ARG A 27 -5.26 2.58 -7.12
CA ARG A 27 -4.36 3.23 -6.14
C ARG A 27 -5.10 3.63 -4.87
N ASP A 28 -6.23 4.30 -5.03
CA ASP A 28 -7.05 4.76 -3.92
C ASP A 28 -7.55 3.57 -3.09
N ARG A 29 -7.99 2.50 -3.74
CA ARG A 29 -8.42 1.27 -3.07
C ARG A 29 -7.29 0.62 -2.27
N ILE A 30 -6.08 0.55 -2.84
CA ILE A 30 -4.90 0.00 -2.14
C ILE A 30 -4.59 0.83 -0.89
N LEU A 31 -4.57 2.15 -0.99
CA LEU A 31 -4.30 3.02 0.16
C LEU A 31 -5.40 2.90 1.23
N HIS A 32 -6.68 2.83 0.83
CA HIS A 32 -7.78 2.66 1.76
C HIS A 32 -7.76 1.29 2.45
N VAL A 33 -7.56 0.21 1.72
CA VAL A 33 -7.62 -1.14 2.28
C VAL A 33 -6.33 -1.48 3.02
N ASP A 34 -5.19 -1.33 2.34
CA ASP A 34 -3.92 -1.84 2.88
C ASP A 34 -3.28 -0.89 3.91
N LEU A 35 -3.41 0.43 3.76
CA LEU A 35 -2.80 1.39 4.68
C LEU A 35 -3.79 1.84 5.74
N TYR A 36 -4.88 2.50 5.33
CA TYR A 36 -5.88 3.05 6.25
C TYR A 36 -6.56 1.94 7.07
N GLY A 37 -7.04 0.87 6.42
CA GLY A 37 -7.66 -0.25 7.12
C GLY A 37 -6.74 -0.88 8.16
N THR A 38 -5.44 -1.04 7.87
CA THR A 38 -4.45 -1.53 8.85
C THR A 38 -4.27 -0.53 9.99
N ALA A 39 -4.25 0.77 9.71
CA ALA A 39 -4.13 1.81 10.72
C ALA A 39 -5.30 1.77 11.71
N VAL A 40 -6.53 1.73 11.20
CA VAL A 40 -7.75 1.63 12.02
C VAL A 40 -7.72 0.38 12.89
N ILE A 41 -7.38 -0.79 12.32
CA ILE A 41 -7.29 -2.04 13.09
C ILE A 41 -6.26 -1.91 14.22
N LEU A 42 -5.09 -1.36 13.97
CA LEU A 42 -4.05 -1.19 14.98
C LEU A 42 -4.50 -0.25 16.11
N GLU A 43 -5.17 0.84 15.77
CA GLU A 43 -5.69 1.81 16.74
C GLU A 43 -6.81 1.20 17.58
N GLU A 44 -7.82 0.59 16.96
CA GLU A 44 -8.98 0.04 17.66
C GLU A 44 -8.62 -1.18 18.53
N PHE A 45 -7.86 -2.13 17.96
CA PHE A 45 -7.40 -3.26 18.76
C PHE A 45 -6.44 -2.84 19.87
N GLY A 46 -5.60 -1.83 19.64
CA GLY A 46 -4.73 -1.27 20.66
C GLY A 46 -5.49 -0.70 21.86
N ASN A 47 -6.76 -0.30 21.67
CA ASN A 47 -7.62 0.20 22.75
C ASN A 47 -8.23 -0.92 23.61
N VAL A 48 -8.44 -2.11 23.04
CA VAL A 48 -9.21 -3.20 23.68
C VAL A 48 -8.38 -4.47 23.95
N ILE A 49 -7.16 -4.57 23.43
CA ILE A 49 -6.32 -5.76 23.56
C ILE A 49 -6.10 -6.12 25.04
N ALA A 50 -6.26 -7.38 25.37
CA ALA A 50 -6.03 -7.89 26.70
C ALA A 50 -4.52 -7.94 27.06
N VAL A 51 -4.21 -7.91 28.34
CA VAL A 51 -2.85 -8.17 28.85
C VAL A 51 -2.37 -9.54 28.37
N GLY A 52 -1.15 -9.60 27.86
CA GLY A 52 -0.58 -10.81 27.24
C GLY A 52 -1.04 -11.05 25.79
N GLY A 53 -1.98 -10.24 25.27
CA GLY A 53 -2.43 -10.33 23.90
C GLY A 53 -1.32 -10.01 22.88
N PHE A 54 -1.47 -10.50 21.66
CA PHE A 54 -0.53 -10.21 20.59
C PHE A 54 -1.23 -10.01 19.25
N GLY A 55 -0.62 -9.22 18.38
CA GLY A 55 -1.03 -9.00 16.99
C GLY A 55 0.15 -9.17 16.04
N ILE A 56 -0.16 -9.57 14.82
CA ILE A 56 0.82 -9.65 13.73
C ILE A 56 0.22 -8.95 12.50
N VAL A 57 0.96 -7.98 11.98
CA VAL A 57 0.61 -7.29 10.73
C VAL A 57 1.44 -7.88 9.59
N ILE A 58 0.76 -8.23 8.52
CA ILE A 58 1.42 -8.70 7.29
C ILE A 58 1.75 -7.48 6.43
N ALA A 59 2.99 -7.04 6.52
CA ALA A 59 3.55 -6.04 5.60
C ALA A 59 4.00 -6.72 4.29
N SER A 60 5.09 -6.28 3.69
CA SER A 60 5.66 -6.90 2.49
C SER A 60 7.11 -6.46 2.32
N GLN A 61 7.93 -7.33 1.74
CA GLN A 61 9.25 -6.96 1.23
C GLN A 61 9.18 -5.76 0.26
N SER A 62 8.08 -5.62 -0.46
CA SER A 62 7.82 -4.49 -1.38
C SER A 62 7.91 -3.13 -0.68
N GLY A 63 7.45 -3.01 0.56
CA GLY A 63 7.56 -1.78 1.35
C GLY A 63 8.99 -1.36 1.66
N HIS A 64 9.94 -2.29 1.68
CA HIS A 64 11.37 -2.02 1.85
C HIS A 64 12.08 -1.60 0.56
N ARG A 65 11.42 -1.78 -0.59
CA ARG A 65 11.92 -1.38 -1.91
C ARG A 65 11.44 0.00 -2.34
N LEU A 66 10.53 0.61 -1.59
CA LEU A 66 10.16 2.01 -1.78
C LEU A 66 11.43 2.87 -1.70
N GLY A 67 11.54 3.86 -2.58
CA GLY A 67 12.61 4.87 -2.49
C GLY A 67 12.66 5.50 -1.10
N ALA A 68 13.81 6.04 -0.74
CA ALA A 68 14.00 6.64 0.58
C ALA A 68 12.99 7.77 0.81
N LEU A 69 12.25 7.68 1.90
CA LEU A 69 11.41 8.75 2.42
C LEU A 69 12.24 9.63 3.35
N THR A 70 11.85 10.88 3.49
CA THR A 70 12.41 11.75 4.53
C THR A 70 12.00 11.27 5.93
N ALA A 71 12.77 11.61 6.95
CA ALA A 71 12.42 11.28 8.33
C ALA A 71 11.03 11.84 8.73
N ALA A 72 10.65 13.01 8.21
CA ALA A 72 9.35 13.61 8.44
C ALA A 72 8.22 12.77 7.80
N GLN A 73 8.41 12.25 6.59
CA GLN A 73 7.45 11.38 5.91
C GLN A 73 7.32 10.03 6.63
N ASP A 74 8.42 9.41 7.03
CA ASP A 74 8.40 8.17 7.82
C ASP A 74 7.66 8.38 9.15
N THR A 75 7.91 9.50 9.84
CA THR A 75 7.22 9.86 11.09
C THR A 75 5.72 10.08 10.84
N ALA A 76 5.36 10.82 9.79
CA ALA A 76 3.96 11.07 9.45
C ALA A 76 3.21 9.76 9.16
N LEU A 77 3.78 8.86 8.36
CA LEU A 77 3.19 7.53 8.13
C LEU A 77 3.04 6.71 9.42
N ALA A 78 3.99 6.84 10.35
CA ALA A 78 4.00 6.08 11.60
C ALA A 78 2.95 6.55 12.61
N THR A 79 2.70 7.87 12.68
CA THR A 79 2.05 8.48 13.86
C THR A 79 0.81 9.31 13.56
N THR A 80 0.51 9.65 12.29
CA THR A 80 -0.71 10.36 11.95
C THR A 80 -1.93 9.49 12.28
N ALA A 81 -2.93 10.06 12.95
CA ALA A 81 -4.18 9.38 13.28
C ALA A 81 -4.84 8.77 12.04
N ALA A 82 -5.53 7.64 12.19
CA ALA A 82 -6.06 6.91 11.03
C ALA A 82 -6.97 7.77 10.17
N ASP A 83 -7.84 8.56 10.77
CA ASP A 83 -8.81 9.45 10.10
C ASP A 83 -8.15 10.58 9.28
N GLU A 84 -6.93 10.99 9.64
CA GLU A 84 -6.15 12.01 8.94
C GLU A 84 -5.11 11.40 7.98
N LEU A 85 -4.85 10.09 8.06
CA LEU A 85 -3.74 9.43 7.39
C LEU A 85 -3.75 9.62 5.88
N LEU A 86 -4.91 9.43 5.24
CA LEU A 86 -5.03 9.56 3.78
C LEU A 86 -4.95 11.01 3.29
N ALA A 87 -5.04 12.00 4.18
CA ALA A 87 -4.85 13.41 3.85
C ALA A 87 -3.37 13.81 3.74
N LEU A 88 -2.44 12.94 4.10
CA LEU A 88 -1.00 13.23 3.98
C LEU A 88 -0.62 13.62 2.54
N PRO A 89 0.17 14.69 2.35
CA PRO A 89 0.54 15.18 1.01
C PRO A 89 1.15 14.10 0.12
N MET A 90 1.98 13.23 0.67
CA MET A 90 2.65 12.15 -0.06
C MET A 90 1.72 11.03 -0.56
N LEU A 91 0.49 10.98 -0.06
CA LEU A 91 -0.53 10.00 -0.45
C LEU A 91 -1.54 10.56 -1.45
N GLN A 92 -1.39 11.84 -1.85
CA GLN A 92 -2.30 12.46 -2.78
C GLN A 92 -2.16 11.90 -4.21
N PRO A 93 -3.22 11.94 -5.02
CA PRO A 93 -3.24 11.30 -6.35
C PRO A 93 -2.15 11.78 -7.32
N ASP A 94 -1.65 13.00 -7.16
CA ASP A 94 -0.56 13.58 -7.95
C ASP A 94 0.83 13.09 -7.50
N GLN A 95 0.95 12.59 -6.28
CA GLN A 95 2.20 12.07 -5.71
C GLN A 95 2.34 10.55 -5.87
N VAL A 96 1.22 9.84 -5.91
CA VAL A 96 1.21 8.37 -6.05
C VAL A 96 1.17 8.00 -7.53
N THR A 97 2.28 7.51 -8.08
CA THR A 97 2.49 7.32 -9.51
C THR A 97 1.66 6.18 -10.11
N ASP A 98 1.58 5.05 -9.42
CA ASP A 98 0.90 3.84 -9.89
C ASP A 98 0.49 2.93 -8.72
N SER A 99 -0.15 1.80 -9.02
CA SER A 99 -0.61 0.84 -8.02
C SER A 99 0.53 0.16 -7.26
N LEU A 100 1.69 -0.04 -7.89
CA LEU A 100 2.86 -0.59 -7.19
C LEU A 100 3.40 0.41 -6.16
N HIS A 101 3.49 1.69 -6.53
CA HIS A 101 3.90 2.76 -5.62
C HIS A 101 2.92 2.88 -4.45
N ALA A 102 1.60 2.86 -4.70
CA ALA A 102 0.59 2.84 -3.66
C ALA A 102 0.76 1.66 -2.69
N TYR A 103 1.01 0.47 -3.24
CA TYR A 103 1.25 -0.74 -2.45
C TYR A 103 2.53 -0.64 -1.62
N GLN A 104 3.62 -0.14 -2.20
CA GLN A 104 4.88 0.06 -1.49
C GLN A 104 4.73 1.07 -0.34
N LEU A 105 4.04 2.19 -0.57
CA LEU A 105 3.72 3.18 0.46
C LEU A 105 2.87 2.57 1.58
N ALA A 106 1.84 1.81 1.23
CA ALA A 106 0.99 1.13 2.21
C ALA A 106 1.78 0.14 3.08
N LYS A 107 2.59 -0.72 2.46
CA LYS A 107 3.36 -1.73 3.20
C LYS A 107 4.52 -1.13 4.00
N ARG A 108 5.12 -0.02 3.53
CA ARG A 108 6.07 0.78 4.33
C ARG A 108 5.38 1.40 5.53
N GLY A 109 4.23 2.06 5.32
CA GLY A 109 3.44 2.66 6.38
C GLY A 109 3.03 1.64 7.45
N ASN A 110 2.57 0.46 7.05
CA ASN A 110 2.21 -0.62 7.98
C ASN A 110 3.38 -1.02 8.90
N SER A 111 4.59 -1.16 8.34
CA SER A 111 5.77 -1.50 9.14
C SER A 111 6.16 -0.38 10.12
N LEU A 112 6.02 0.87 9.71
CA LEU A 112 6.32 2.04 10.55
C LEU A 112 5.27 2.20 11.66
N ARG A 113 3.98 2.05 11.33
CA ARG A 113 2.88 2.12 12.31
C ARG A 113 2.99 1.05 13.37
N VAL A 114 3.33 -0.18 13.00
CA VAL A 114 3.55 -1.25 13.99
C VAL A 114 4.63 -0.86 15.00
N LYS A 115 5.71 -0.21 14.57
CA LYS A 115 6.77 0.26 15.49
C LYS A 115 6.26 1.31 16.47
N ALA A 116 5.44 2.26 16.00
CA ALA A 116 4.83 3.28 16.85
C ALA A 116 3.80 2.66 17.80
N GLU A 117 2.90 1.83 17.28
CA GLU A 117 1.85 1.16 18.03
C GLU A 117 2.39 0.16 19.08
N ALA A 118 3.55 -0.45 18.82
CA ALA A 118 4.16 -1.38 19.77
C ALA A 118 4.40 -0.73 21.15
N VAL A 119 4.67 0.57 21.20
CA VAL A 119 4.81 1.32 22.46
C VAL A 119 3.46 1.42 23.16
N ARG A 120 2.40 1.73 22.45
CA ARG A 120 1.03 1.85 23.00
C ARG A 120 0.51 0.50 23.47
N TRP A 121 0.65 -0.54 22.66
CA TRP A 121 0.28 -1.91 23.01
C TRP A 121 1.09 -2.45 24.21
N GLY A 122 2.41 -2.12 24.26
CA GLY A 122 3.29 -2.48 25.36
C GLY A 122 2.85 -1.91 26.72
N LYS A 123 2.33 -0.67 26.74
CA LYS A 123 1.76 -0.06 27.97
C LYS A 123 0.56 -0.82 28.51
N ARG A 124 -0.13 -1.58 27.66
CA ARG A 124 -1.24 -2.49 28.06
C ARG A 124 -0.78 -3.92 28.37
N GLY A 125 0.53 -4.20 28.33
CA GLY A 125 1.07 -5.54 28.52
C GLY A 125 0.83 -6.46 27.31
N ALA A 126 0.57 -5.90 26.13
CA ALA A 126 0.36 -6.62 24.89
C ALA A 126 1.52 -6.37 23.90
N ARG A 127 1.55 -7.09 22.79
CA ARG A 127 2.60 -6.99 21.77
C ARG A 127 2.00 -6.93 20.38
N VAL A 128 2.58 -6.11 19.52
CA VAL A 128 2.31 -6.13 18.08
C VAL A 128 3.62 -6.21 17.31
N ASN A 129 3.66 -7.05 16.30
CA ASN A 129 4.81 -7.23 15.43
C ASN A 129 4.39 -7.17 13.96
N THR A 130 5.36 -7.07 13.07
CA THR A 130 5.14 -7.16 11.64
C THR A 130 6.07 -8.19 11.02
N ILE A 131 5.58 -8.87 10.01
CA ILE A 131 6.38 -9.68 9.09
C ILE A 131 6.27 -9.10 7.68
N SER A 132 7.39 -9.12 6.96
CA SER A 132 7.48 -8.64 5.58
C SER A 132 7.80 -9.81 4.65
N PRO A 133 6.80 -10.60 4.24
CA PRO A 133 7.03 -11.72 3.35
C PRO A 133 7.65 -11.26 2.02
N GLY A 134 8.49 -12.10 1.45
CA GLY A 134 8.91 -12.02 0.06
C GLY A 134 7.85 -12.63 -0.88
N ILE A 135 8.30 -13.26 -1.95
CA ILE A 135 7.40 -13.95 -2.89
C ILE A 135 6.86 -15.21 -2.21
N VAL A 136 5.55 -15.25 -2.00
CA VAL A 136 4.84 -16.43 -1.53
C VAL A 136 4.28 -17.18 -2.73
N MET A 137 4.69 -18.44 -2.90
CA MET A 137 4.27 -19.27 -4.04
C MET A 137 2.80 -19.66 -3.93
N THR A 138 1.96 -18.84 -4.51
CA THR A 138 0.51 -19.05 -4.66
C THR A 138 0.18 -19.31 -6.15
N PRO A 139 -1.03 -19.78 -6.49
CA PRO A 139 -1.46 -19.84 -7.89
C PRO A 139 -1.28 -18.49 -8.60
N LEU A 140 -1.67 -17.37 -7.98
CA LEU A 140 -1.48 -16.02 -8.51
C LEU A 140 0.00 -15.71 -8.76
N ALA A 141 0.89 -16.01 -7.81
CA ALA A 141 2.31 -15.77 -7.96
C ALA A 141 2.92 -16.62 -9.09
N ARG A 142 2.43 -17.84 -9.31
CA ARG A 142 2.86 -18.68 -10.45
C ARG A 142 2.49 -18.05 -11.78
N ASP A 143 1.29 -17.51 -11.89
CA ASP A 143 0.83 -16.81 -13.10
C ASP A 143 1.65 -15.56 -13.36
N GLU A 144 1.93 -14.77 -12.33
CA GLU A 144 2.79 -13.58 -12.41
C GLU A 144 4.24 -13.92 -12.79
N LEU A 145 4.79 -15.00 -12.24
CA LEU A 145 6.14 -15.49 -12.55
C LEU A 145 6.25 -16.16 -13.91
N SER A 146 5.15 -16.56 -14.53
CA SER A 146 5.10 -17.13 -15.88
C SER A 146 4.79 -16.08 -16.95
N GLY A 147 4.36 -14.89 -16.56
CA GLY A 147 3.94 -13.82 -17.44
C GLY A 147 5.06 -12.86 -17.87
N PRO A 148 4.74 -11.84 -18.67
CA PRO A 148 5.71 -10.84 -19.17
C PRO A 148 6.48 -10.10 -18.07
N ARG A 149 5.96 -10.04 -16.84
CA ARG A 149 6.58 -9.40 -15.68
C ARG A 149 7.52 -10.31 -14.88
N ALA A 150 7.63 -11.59 -15.24
CA ALA A 150 8.43 -12.59 -14.52
C ALA A 150 9.89 -12.17 -14.34
N ALA A 151 10.52 -11.61 -15.37
CA ALA A 151 11.91 -11.15 -15.31
C ALA A 151 12.14 -10.03 -14.29
N GLY A 152 11.12 -9.21 -14.01
CA GLY A 152 11.14 -8.18 -12.97
C GLY A 152 11.07 -8.79 -11.58
N TYR A 153 10.17 -9.74 -11.38
CA TYR A 153 10.01 -10.45 -10.08
C TYR A 153 11.26 -11.25 -9.70
N LEU A 154 11.86 -11.98 -10.65
CA LEU A 154 13.06 -12.80 -10.43
C LEU A 154 14.33 -11.99 -10.09
N ARG A 155 14.42 -10.73 -10.55
CA ARG A 155 15.52 -9.83 -10.14
C ARG A 155 15.32 -9.24 -8.74
N MET A 156 14.15 -9.42 -8.19
CA MET A 156 13.76 -8.84 -6.91
C MET A 156 13.74 -9.88 -5.77
N SER A 157 14.00 -11.13 -6.03
CA SER A 157 14.19 -12.22 -5.07
C SER A 157 15.70 -12.47 -4.84
#